data_4ce2937e4319ef9ad1350cd11cc56ea0
#
_entry.id   4ce2937e4319ef9ad1350cd11cc56ea0
#
_cell.length_a   1.000
_cell.length_b   1.000
_cell.length_c   1.000
_cell.angle_alpha   90.00
_cell.angle_beta   90.00
_cell.angle_gamma   90.00
#
_symmetry.space_group_name_H-M   'P 1'
#
loop_
_entity.id
_entity.type
_entity.pdbx_description
1 polymer ?
#
loop_
_entity_poly.entity_id
_entity_poly.type
_entity_poly.pdbx_seq_one_letter_code
_entity_poly.pdbx_strand_id
1 'polypeptide(L)'
;MKTEQFLQHHGIKGNPFSEEDAQTDTVFKRQCLFTIHHPAWNKFFGSPADPSTALVFGEKGSGKTALRLQAAAEFEDFNQANPSERVFVISYDDFNPYLDHFRAAIRAADPGDVLRRWQLQDHMDAILSLGVTQLVDLLTTEKVDLSVLSLDQRRDLLLLAALYDASIGEPIERRWSRLRRRSGFRPLWSRRDLQIGFGTTLVVIALIAAFPLLRSWSVLPWLLVPVLAGWIYWGWRLLRAEWYARDIRKGLKVLSRDSTALRWELLWFKPTELGGQPLPTPARSAEERYELLRKFQGVLGTLGYGGIIVLIDRVDEPQQIQGDPRKMRALIWPLLDHKFLRHPGIGVKLLLPIELAYYLEKEDKEFYDRARPDKLNMIKPLRWTGPSLYDLASDRLRACRIV
;
A
#
# COMPACT_ATOMS: atom_id res chain seq x y z
N MET A 1 -50.99 8.14 -1.90
CA MET A 1 -50.16 8.67 -2.99
C MET A 1 -48.84 7.87 -2.95
N LYS A 2 -48.44 7.28 -4.10
CA LYS A 2 -47.15 6.55 -4.13
C LYS A 2 -46.03 7.59 -4.13
N THR A 3 -44.90 7.27 -3.51
CA THR A 3 -43.72 8.17 -3.39
C THR A 3 -43.30 8.79 -4.73
N GLU A 4 -43.31 8.00 -5.81
CA GLU A 4 -43.01 8.48 -7.16
C GLU A 4 -43.98 9.56 -7.67
N GLN A 5 -45.27 9.38 -7.44
CA GLN A 5 -46.30 10.38 -7.84
C GLN A 5 -46.15 11.69 -7.07
N PHE A 6 -45.77 11.60 -5.79
CA PHE A 6 -45.47 12.78 -4.98
C PHE A 6 -44.23 13.52 -5.51
N LEU A 7 -43.15 12.81 -5.78
CA LEU A 7 -41.92 13.39 -6.31
C LEU A 7 -42.13 14.04 -7.68
N GLN A 8 -42.84 13.37 -8.60
CA GLN A 8 -43.19 13.91 -9.91
C GLN A 8 -44.06 15.16 -9.80
N HIS A 9 -45.04 15.18 -8.89
CA HIS A 9 -45.89 16.35 -8.64
C HIS A 9 -45.05 17.57 -8.20
N HIS A 10 -43.98 17.36 -7.47
CA HIS A 10 -43.04 18.40 -7.02
C HIS A 10 -41.89 18.66 -7.98
N GLY A 11 -41.91 18.11 -9.20
CA GLY A 11 -40.87 18.30 -10.19
C GLY A 11 -39.53 17.63 -9.84
N ILE A 12 -39.56 16.51 -9.11
CA ILE A 12 -38.39 15.77 -8.70
C ILE A 12 -38.27 14.49 -9.54
N LYS A 13 -37.16 14.31 -10.24
CA LYS A 13 -36.90 13.25 -11.23
C LYS A 13 -36.44 11.95 -10.59
N GLY A 14 -36.91 11.54 -9.46
CA GLY A 14 -36.52 10.30 -8.80
C GLY A 14 -36.38 10.49 -7.30
N ASN A 15 -36.26 9.39 -6.57
CA ASN A 15 -36.07 9.46 -5.12
C ASN A 15 -34.60 9.79 -4.78
N PRO A 16 -34.29 11.00 -4.26
CA PRO A 16 -32.93 11.38 -3.90
C PRO A 16 -32.36 10.63 -2.69
N PHE A 17 -33.18 9.80 -2.02
CA PHE A 17 -32.85 9.03 -0.82
C PHE A 17 -33.06 7.53 -1.03
N SER A 18 -33.00 7.03 -2.27
CA SER A 18 -33.20 5.60 -2.57
C SER A 18 -32.02 4.73 -2.18
N GLU A 19 -30.82 5.29 -2.20
CA GLU A 19 -29.59 4.57 -1.95
C GLU A 19 -29.09 4.79 -0.51
N GLU A 20 -28.81 3.69 0.18
CA GLU A 20 -28.32 3.71 1.56
C GLU A 20 -26.79 3.79 1.63
N ASP A 21 -26.08 3.27 0.62
CA ASP A 21 -24.62 3.27 0.57
C ASP A 21 -24.11 4.42 -0.32
N ALA A 22 -23.31 5.31 0.28
CA ALA A 22 -22.68 6.42 -0.43
C ALA A 22 -21.80 5.97 -1.62
N GLN A 23 -21.32 4.72 -1.63
CA GLN A 23 -20.54 4.18 -2.76
C GLN A 23 -21.40 3.85 -3.98
N THR A 24 -22.66 3.52 -3.82
CA THR A 24 -23.59 3.25 -4.92
C THR A 24 -24.47 4.46 -5.26
N ASP A 25 -24.57 5.41 -4.34
CA ASP A 25 -25.41 6.60 -4.48
C ASP A 25 -24.93 7.53 -5.61
N THR A 26 -25.62 7.48 -6.72
CA THR A 26 -25.31 8.28 -7.92
C THR A 26 -25.62 9.76 -7.74
N VAL A 27 -26.64 10.11 -6.94
CA VAL A 27 -26.99 11.51 -6.63
C VAL A 27 -25.89 12.13 -5.78
N PHE A 28 -25.46 11.43 -4.74
CA PHE A 28 -24.33 11.86 -3.91
C PHE A 28 -23.07 12.08 -4.74
N LYS A 29 -22.63 11.07 -5.51
CA LYS A 29 -21.38 11.13 -6.26
C LYS A 29 -21.32 12.19 -7.34
N ARG A 30 -22.42 12.43 -8.03
CA ARG A 30 -22.44 13.35 -9.20
C ARG A 30 -22.77 14.78 -8.85
N GLN A 31 -23.56 15.02 -7.81
CA GLN A 31 -24.16 16.31 -7.58
C GLN A 31 -23.98 16.85 -6.16
N CYS A 32 -23.80 15.98 -5.15
CA CYS A 32 -23.73 16.41 -3.76
C CYS A 32 -22.35 16.19 -3.12
N LEU A 33 -21.34 15.75 -3.88
CA LEU A 33 -20.04 15.38 -3.34
C LEU A 33 -19.31 16.57 -2.71
N PHE A 34 -19.44 17.78 -3.29
CA PHE A 34 -18.75 19.00 -2.87
C PHE A 34 -19.66 20.06 -2.25
N THR A 35 -20.97 19.80 -2.14
CA THR A 35 -21.93 20.86 -1.77
C THR A 35 -22.04 21.05 -0.27
N ILE A 36 -22.16 19.96 0.48
CA ILE A 36 -22.33 20.00 1.93
C ILE A 36 -21.40 19.05 2.63
N HIS A 37 -20.59 19.61 3.50
CA HIS A 37 -19.69 18.86 4.36
C HIS A 37 -20.29 18.70 5.76
N HIS A 38 -19.89 17.62 6.44
CA HIS A 38 -20.22 17.43 7.85
C HIS A 38 -19.66 18.57 8.71
N PRO A 39 -20.32 19.03 9.79
CA PRO A 39 -19.82 20.10 10.66
C PRO A 39 -18.40 19.89 11.21
N ALA A 40 -17.97 18.64 11.37
CA ALA A 40 -16.61 18.30 11.80
C ALA A 40 -15.59 18.22 10.63
N TRP A 41 -15.94 18.63 9.42
CA TRP A 41 -15.12 18.53 8.22
C TRP A 41 -13.71 19.07 8.40
N ASN A 42 -13.59 20.32 8.82
CA ASN A 42 -12.28 20.97 8.97
C ASN A 42 -11.33 20.22 9.93
N LYS A 43 -11.89 19.64 10.99
CA LYS A 43 -11.13 18.83 11.94
C LYS A 43 -10.72 17.48 11.37
N PHE A 44 -11.54 16.91 10.50
CA PHE A 44 -11.27 15.64 9.80
C PHE A 44 -10.28 15.85 8.67
N PHE A 45 -10.58 16.76 7.76
CA PHE A 45 -9.81 16.98 6.53
C PHE A 45 -8.41 17.54 6.85
N GLY A 46 -8.33 18.60 7.64
CA GLY A 46 -7.08 19.26 8.01
C GLY A 46 -6.48 20.03 6.83
N SER A 47 -5.16 20.13 6.81
CA SER A 47 -4.42 20.75 5.71
C SER A 47 -3.78 19.68 4.81
N PRO A 48 -4.00 19.71 3.48
CA PRO A 48 -3.30 18.82 2.56
C PRO A 48 -1.77 19.02 2.59
N ALA A 49 -1.30 20.25 2.73
CA ALA A 49 0.14 20.55 2.78
C ALA A 49 0.84 20.02 4.06
N ASP A 50 0.08 19.82 5.15
CA ASP A 50 0.57 19.23 6.41
C ASP A 50 -0.39 18.10 6.82
N PRO A 51 -0.20 16.89 6.29
CA PRO A 51 -1.08 15.76 6.52
C PRO A 51 -1.21 15.42 8.01
N SER A 52 -2.42 15.52 8.55
CA SER A 52 -2.72 15.25 9.94
C SER A 52 -3.56 13.99 10.13
N THR A 53 -3.40 13.32 11.26
CA THR A 53 -4.20 12.15 11.62
C THR A 53 -5.49 12.54 12.31
N ALA A 54 -6.60 11.88 11.91
CA ALA A 54 -7.91 12.06 12.53
C ALA A 54 -8.59 10.69 12.79
N LEU A 55 -9.17 10.56 13.99
CA LEU A 55 -10.00 9.43 14.39
C LEU A 55 -11.46 9.87 14.43
N VAL A 56 -12.29 9.22 13.66
CA VAL A 56 -13.74 9.52 13.57
C VAL A 56 -14.52 8.31 14.02
N PHE A 57 -15.33 8.47 15.04
CA PHE A 57 -16.22 7.43 15.54
C PHE A 57 -17.67 7.78 15.20
N GLY A 58 -18.37 6.89 14.52
CA GLY A 58 -19.75 7.13 14.12
C GLY A 58 -20.60 5.88 14.08
N GLU A 59 -21.89 6.05 14.32
CA GLU A 59 -22.88 4.98 14.20
C GLU A 59 -22.97 4.47 12.74
N LYS A 60 -23.57 3.32 12.53
CA LYS A 60 -23.91 2.85 11.18
C LYS A 60 -24.88 3.87 10.56
N GLY A 61 -24.62 4.28 9.31
CA GLY A 61 -25.42 5.30 8.63
C GLY A 61 -25.08 6.75 8.98
N SER A 62 -24.10 7.02 9.88
CA SER A 62 -23.71 8.41 10.23
C SER A 62 -22.99 9.18 9.12
N GLY A 63 -22.69 8.55 7.98
CA GLY A 63 -22.04 9.19 6.84
C GLY A 63 -20.52 9.04 6.82
N LYS A 64 -19.91 8.08 7.55
CA LYS A 64 -18.45 7.81 7.52
C LYS A 64 -17.92 7.61 6.10
N THR A 65 -18.54 6.72 5.34
CA THR A 65 -18.13 6.44 3.96
C THR A 65 -18.33 7.65 3.04
N ALA A 66 -19.40 8.43 3.23
CA ALA A 66 -19.59 9.69 2.51
C ALA A 66 -18.46 10.68 2.80
N LEU A 67 -18.10 10.84 4.08
CA LEU A 67 -16.99 11.70 4.53
C LEU A 67 -15.66 11.27 3.89
N ARG A 68 -15.38 9.96 3.79
CA ARG A 68 -14.21 9.43 3.11
C ARG A 68 -14.18 9.77 1.62
N LEU A 69 -15.31 9.56 0.92
CA LEU A 69 -15.43 9.84 -0.51
C LEU A 69 -15.28 11.34 -0.81
N GLN A 70 -15.86 12.19 0.03
CA GLN A 70 -15.68 13.64 -0.07
C GLN A 70 -14.20 14.01 0.11
N ALA A 71 -13.53 13.46 1.12
CA ALA A 71 -12.12 13.74 1.33
C ALA A 71 -11.24 13.28 0.17
N ALA A 72 -11.50 12.10 -0.38
CA ALA A 72 -10.76 11.62 -1.54
C ALA A 72 -10.90 12.55 -2.75
N ALA A 73 -12.13 13.04 -3.02
CA ALA A 73 -12.38 13.97 -4.10
C ALA A 73 -11.75 15.36 -3.87
N GLU A 74 -11.85 15.91 -2.67
CA GLU A 74 -11.22 17.19 -2.32
C GLU A 74 -9.70 17.14 -2.38
N PHE A 75 -9.07 16.00 -2.00
CA PHE A 75 -7.63 15.82 -2.19
C PHE A 75 -7.27 15.73 -3.68
N GLU A 76 -8.13 15.14 -4.52
CA GLU A 76 -7.94 15.10 -5.96
C GLU A 76 -8.01 16.50 -6.58
N ASP A 77 -9.03 17.30 -6.20
CA ASP A 77 -9.16 18.69 -6.63
C ASP A 77 -7.97 19.55 -6.16
N PHE A 78 -7.53 19.35 -4.92
CA PHE A 78 -6.31 19.99 -4.42
C PHE A 78 -5.09 19.63 -5.27
N ASN A 79 -4.93 18.36 -5.63
CA ASN A 79 -3.82 17.89 -6.46
C ASN A 79 -3.83 18.49 -7.87
N GLN A 80 -5.01 18.71 -8.46
CA GLN A 80 -5.15 19.37 -9.75
C GLN A 80 -4.79 20.84 -9.67
N ALA A 81 -5.18 21.52 -8.58
CA ALA A 81 -4.86 22.93 -8.34
C ALA A 81 -3.40 23.16 -7.95
N ASN A 82 -2.71 22.17 -7.35
CA ASN A 82 -1.36 22.30 -6.80
C ASN A 82 -0.42 21.20 -7.32
N PRO A 83 0.01 21.22 -8.59
CA PRO A 83 0.80 20.15 -9.20
C PRO A 83 2.18 19.91 -8.57
N SER A 84 2.73 20.90 -7.87
CA SER A 84 4.05 20.82 -7.21
C SER A 84 4.00 20.34 -5.75
N GLU A 85 2.81 20.34 -5.14
CA GLU A 85 2.62 20.01 -3.72
C GLU A 85 1.42 19.05 -3.55
N ARG A 86 1.34 18.06 -4.42
CA ARG A 86 0.27 17.07 -4.40
C ARG A 86 0.31 16.20 -3.15
N VAL A 87 -0.82 15.60 -2.83
CA VAL A 87 -0.95 14.62 -1.76
C VAL A 87 -1.23 13.24 -2.36
N PHE A 88 -0.50 12.23 -1.91
CA PHE A 88 -0.70 10.85 -2.36
C PHE A 88 -1.75 10.17 -1.48
N VAL A 89 -2.92 9.88 -2.03
CA VAL A 89 -4.05 9.33 -1.28
C VAL A 89 -4.09 7.81 -1.44
N ILE A 90 -4.06 7.08 -0.33
CA ILE A 90 -4.15 5.62 -0.27
C ILE A 90 -5.49 5.25 0.40
N SER A 91 -6.37 4.55 -0.32
CA SER A 91 -7.61 4.01 0.24
C SER A 91 -7.36 2.59 0.78
N TYR A 92 -7.54 2.41 2.09
CA TYR A 92 -7.44 1.13 2.79
C TYR A 92 -8.80 0.78 3.39
N ASP A 93 -9.72 0.34 2.55
CA ASP A 93 -11.12 0.05 2.84
C ASP A 93 -11.54 -1.40 2.54
N ASP A 94 -10.64 -2.21 1.96
CA ASP A 94 -10.80 -3.66 1.84
C ASP A 94 -9.65 -4.38 2.54
N PHE A 95 -9.98 -5.04 3.65
CA PHE A 95 -9.02 -5.81 4.44
C PHE A 95 -8.99 -7.30 4.06
N ASN A 96 -10.02 -7.81 3.35
CA ASN A 96 -10.16 -9.22 3.08
C ASN A 96 -8.94 -9.83 2.38
N PRO A 97 -8.38 -9.26 1.28
CA PRO A 97 -7.24 -9.86 0.60
C PRO A 97 -6.03 -10.05 1.53
N TYR A 98 -5.77 -9.06 2.38
CA TYR A 98 -4.63 -9.09 3.30
C TYR A 98 -4.82 -10.08 4.44
N LEU A 99 -6.02 -10.13 5.02
CA LEU A 99 -6.37 -11.07 6.08
C LEU A 99 -6.37 -12.52 5.59
N ASP A 100 -6.82 -12.76 4.37
CA ASP A 100 -6.83 -14.09 3.76
C ASP A 100 -5.41 -14.59 3.46
N HIS A 101 -4.56 -13.72 2.91
CA HIS A 101 -3.14 -14.03 2.70
C HIS A 101 -2.42 -14.28 4.03
N PHE A 102 -2.67 -13.45 5.03
CA PHE A 102 -2.07 -13.61 6.35
C PHE A 102 -2.51 -14.93 6.99
N ARG A 103 -3.80 -15.27 6.93
CA ARG A 103 -4.33 -16.55 7.40
C ARG A 103 -3.64 -17.74 6.75
N ALA A 104 -3.48 -17.69 5.44
CA ALA A 104 -2.78 -18.73 4.68
C ALA A 104 -1.30 -18.82 5.07
N ALA A 105 -0.62 -17.69 5.26
CA ALA A 105 0.80 -17.61 5.61
C ALA A 105 1.09 -18.20 6.99
N ILE A 106 0.23 -17.92 8.00
CA ILE A 106 0.38 -18.44 9.38
C ILE A 106 -0.27 -19.80 9.58
N ARG A 107 -0.95 -20.35 8.55
CA ARG A 107 -1.71 -21.61 8.59
C ARG A 107 -2.72 -21.67 9.74
N ALA A 108 -3.40 -20.56 10.01
CA ALA A 108 -4.39 -20.49 11.08
C ALA A 108 -5.67 -21.22 10.68
N ALA A 109 -6.11 -22.15 11.52
CA ALA A 109 -7.39 -22.83 11.38
C ALA A 109 -8.54 -21.91 11.81
N ASP A 110 -8.37 -21.18 12.92
CA ASP A 110 -9.37 -20.27 13.48
C ASP A 110 -9.13 -18.81 13.01
N PRO A 111 -10.18 -18.11 12.53
CA PRO A 111 -10.11 -16.68 12.25
C PRO A 111 -9.69 -15.82 13.44
N GLY A 112 -10.02 -16.21 14.67
CA GLY A 112 -9.61 -15.50 15.88
C GLY A 112 -8.10 -15.49 16.10
N ASP A 113 -7.38 -16.52 15.66
CA ASP A 113 -5.92 -16.58 15.72
C ASP A 113 -5.26 -15.60 14.74
N VAL A 114 -5.89 -15.34 13.61
CA VAL A 114 -5.44 -14.36 12.63
C VAL A 114 -5.36 -12.97 13.26
N LEU A 115 -6.46 -12.53 13.86
CA LEU A 115 -6.56 -11.19 14.45
C LEU A 115 -5.69 -11.01 15.70
N ARG A 116 -5.48 -12.09 16.50
CA ARG A 116 -4.55 -12.04 17.65
C ARG A 116 -3.08 -11.88 17.26
N ARG A 117 -2.69 -12.37 16.07
CA ARG A 117 -1.30 -12.30 15.57
C ARG A 117 -1.06 -11.14 14.61
N TRP A 118 -2.13 -10.43 14.23
CA TRP A 118 -2.05 -9.25 13.38
C TRP A 118 -1.42 -8.08 14.12
N GLN A 119 -0.42 -7.47 13.52
CA GLN A 119 0.40 -6.43 14.14
C GLN A 119 0.47 -5.16 13.29
N LEU A 120 1.02 -4.07 13.83
CA LEU A 120 1.25 -2.83 13.11
C LEU A 120 2.02 -3.03 11.80
N GLN A 121 3.05 -3.86 11.82
CA GLN A 121 3.84 -4.17 10.61
C GLN A 121 3.00 -4.77 9.48
N ASP A 122 1.97 -5.55 9.80
CA ASP A 122 1.08 -6.15 8.79
C ASP A 122 0.19 -5.08 8.15
N HIS A 123 -0.27 -4.10 8.92
CA HIS A 123 -0.95 -2.91 8.37
C HIS A 123 -0.01 -2.05 7.52
N MET A 124 1.21 -1.81 7.97
CA MET A 124 2.20 -1.06 7.19
C MET A 124 2.51 -1.74 5.86
N ASP A 125 2.67 -3.07 5.86
CA ASP A 125 2.87 -3.86 4.65
C ASP A 125 1.67 -3.78 3.70
N ALA A 126 0.43 -3.78 4.21
CA ALA A 126 -0.79 -3.59 3.42
C ALA A 126 -0.87 -2.16 2.82
N ILE A 127 -0.60 -1.13 3.62
CA ILE A 127 -0.60 0.27 3.17
C ILE A 127 0.49 0.50 2.11
N LEU A 128 1.70 -0.02 2.33
CA LEU A 128 2.79 0.03 1.36
C LEU A 128 2.41 -0.70 0.07
N SER A 129 1.74 -1.85 0.16
CA SER A 129 1.28 -2.57 -1.03
C SER A 129 0.28 -1.76 -1.85
N LEU A 130 -0.73 -1.18 -1.20
CA LEU A 130 -1.70 -0.31 -1.87
C LEU A 130 -1.01 0.88 -2.53
N GLY A 131 -0.18 1.60 -1.78
CA GLY A 131 0.50 2.79 -2.27
C GLY A 131 1.49 2.51 -3.39
N VAL A 132 2.31 1.46 -3.26
CA VAL A 132 3.29 1.08 -4.30
C VAL A 132 2.58 0.58 -5.54
N THR A 133 1.52 -0.22 -5.43
CA THR A 133 0.74 -0.69 -6.59
C THR A 133 0.16 0.50 -7.35
N GLN A 134 -0.47 1.43 -6.64
CA GLN A 134 -1.01 2.67 -7.22
C GLN A 134 0.08 3.52 -7.89
N LEU A 135 1.25 3.66 -7.26
CA LEU A 135 2.38 4.37 -7.85
C LEU A 135 2.88 3.68 -9.12
N VAL A 136 3.03 2.36 -9.11
CA VAL A 136 3.45 1.60 -10.30
C VAL A 136 2.42 1.70 -11.42
N ASP A 137 1.12 1.69 -11.11
CA ASP A 137 0.06 1.92 -12.09
C ASP A 137 0.20 3.31 -12.74
N LEU A 138 0.32 4.35 -11.92
CA LEU A 138 0.53 5.73 -12.38
C LEU A 138 1.78 5.82 -13.27
N LEU A 139 2.90 5.30 -12.82
CA LEU A 139 4.16 5.35 -13.57
C LEU A 139 4.17 4.50 -14.84
N THR A 140 3.34 3.46 -14.94
CA THR A 140 3.27 2.60 -16.13
C THR A 140 2.23 3.09 -17.14
N THR A 141 1.20 3.78 -16.70
CA THR A 141 0.09 4.29 -17.53
C THR A 141 0.36 5.71 -18.02
N GLU A 142 0.79 6.59 -17.15
CA GLU A 142 1.07 7.99 -17.49
C GLU A 142 2.49 8.21 -18.01
N LYS A 143 2.67 9.30 -18.79
CA LYS A 143 4.00 9.72 -19.29
C LYS A 143 4.76 10.54 -18.22
N VAL A 144 4.92 9.96 -17.03
CA VAL A 144 5.73 10.60 -15.99
C VAL A 144 7.21 10.45 -16.35
N ASP A 145 7.96 11.55 -16.25
CA ASP A 145 9.41 11.53 -16.47
C ASP A 145 10.13 10.98 -15.23
N LEU A 146 10.70 9.80 -15.38
CA LEU A 146 11.49 9.15 -14.32
C LEU A 146 12.96 9.60 -14.31
N SER A 147 13.37 10.49 -15.21
CA SER A 147 14.75 11.00 -15.25
C SER A 147 15.06 11.90 -14.06
N VAL A 148 14.04 12.53 -13.48
CA VAL A 148 14.14 13.36 -12.26
C VAL A 148 14.58 12.57 -11.02
N LEU A 149 14.33 11.26 -10.99
CA LEU A 149 14.76 10.40 -9.90
C LEU A 149 16.27 10.15 -9.93
N SER A 150 16.93 10.30 -8.79
CA SER A 150 18.33 9.90 -8.63
C SER A 150 18.50 8.38 -8.82
N LEU A 151 19.73 7.92 -9.02
CA LEU A 151 20.02 6.48 -9.17
C LEU A 151 19.58 5.69 -7.94
N ASP A 152 19.77 6.25 -6.76
CA ASP A 152 19.33 5.61 -5.50
C ASP A 152 17.80 5.53 -5.40
N GLN A 153 17.10 6.59 -5.79
CA GLN A 153 15.63 6.60 -5.81
C GLN A 153 15.06 5.63 -6.85
N ARG A 154 15.68 5.48 -8.01
CA ARG A 154 15.28 4.47 -9.01
C ARG A 154 15.47 3.05 -8.48
N ARG A 155 16.58 2.81 -7.77
CA ARG A 155 16.82 1.54 -7.06
C ARG A 155 15.74 1.31 -6.00
N ASP A 156 15.45 2.30 -5.17
CA ASP A 156 14.46 2.21 -4.09
C ASP A 156 13.05 1.98 -4.64
N LEU A 157 12.68 2.67 -5.73
CA LEU A 157 11.41 2.44 -6.44
C LEU A 157 11.28 0.99 -6.95
N LEU A 158 12.34 0.46 -7.58
CA LEU A 158 12.34 -0.91 -8.09
C LEU A 158 12.31 -1.95 -6.97
N LEU A 159 13.00 -1.66 -5.86
CA LEU A 159 12.95 -2.53 -4.68
C LEU A 159 11.54 -2.53 -4.05
N LEU A 160 10.94 -1.36 -3.87
CA LEU A 160 9.57 -1.24 -3.37
C LEU A 160 8.57 -1.97 -4.29
N ALA A 161 8.70 -1.80 -5.61
CA ALA A 161 7.86 -2.52 -6.57
C ALA A 161 8.03 -4.05 -6.48
N ALA A 162 9.28 -4.54 -6.36
CA ALA A 162 9.56 -5.97 -6.17
C ALA A 162 8.92 -6.51 -4.88
N LEU A 163 8.93 -5.72 -3.80
CA LEU A 163 8.39 -6.11 -2.50
C LEU A 163 6.86 -6.01 -2.42
N TYR A 164 6.26 -4.93 -2.95
CA TYR A 164 4.90 -4.51 -2.60
C TYR A 164 3.91 -4.37 -3.76
N ASP A 165 4.34 -4.36 -5.04
CA ASP A 165 3.39 -4.28 -6.16
C ASP A 165 2.52 -5.54 -6.23
N ALA A 166 1.22 -5.40 -6.03
CA ALA A 166 0.24 -6.49 -5.92
C ALA A 166 -0.89 -6.39 -6.95
N SER A 167 -0.61 -5.88 -8.15
CA SER A 167 -1.61 -5.78 -9.21
C SER A 167 -2.13 -7.16 -9.62
N ILE A 168 -3.46 -7.26 -9.79
CA ILE A 168 -4.14 -8.48 -10.23
C ILE A 168 -4.23 -8.54 -11.77
N GLY A 169 -4.17 -7.39 -12.44
CA GLY A 169 -4.45 -7.29 -13.88
C GLY A 169 -3.32 -7.78 -14.81
N GLU A 170 -2.07 -7.81 -14.35
CA GLU A 170 -0.91 -8.16 -15.16
C GLU A 170 0.17 -8.85 -14.31
N PRO A 171 0.93 -9.82 -14.87
CA PRO A 171 2.04 -10.47 -14.15
C PRO A 171 3.06 -9.46 -13.63
N ILE A 172 3.45 -9.61 -12.38
CA ILE A 172 4.34 -8.68 -11.67
C ILE A 172 5.67 -8.51 -12.40
N GLU A 173 6.23 -9.59 -12.97
CA GLU A 173 7.49 -9.57 -13.71
C GLU A 173 7.42 -8.65 -14.93
N ARG A 174 6.28 -8.63 -15.65
CA ARG A 174 6.09 -7.73 -16.79
C ARG A 174 6.01 -6.28 -16.35
N ARG A 175 5.25 -5.99 -15.30
CA ARG A 175 5.11 -4.64 -14.72
C ARG A 175 6.46 -4.14 -14.24
N TRP A 176 7.17 -4.96 -13.46
CA TRP A 176 8.49 -4.63 -12.95
C TRP A 176 9.50 -4.41 -14.08
N SER A 177 9.53 -5.27 -15.09
CA SER A 177 10.43 -5.10 -16.24
C SER A 177 10.14 -3.84 -17.04
N ARG A 178 8.86 -3.45 -17.17
CA ARG A 178 8.43 -2.20 -17.80
C ARG A 178 8.91 -1.00 -16.99
N LEU A 179 8.67 -1.01 -15.68
CA LEU A 179 9.12 0.05 -14.77
C LEU A 179 10.64 0.20 -14.81
N ARG A 180 11.38 -0.90 -14.78
CA ARG A 180 12.84 -0.91 -14.88
C ARG A 180 13.35 -0.30 -16.19
N ARG A 181 12.71 -0.62 -17.32
CA ARG A 181 13.09 -0.03 -18.61
C ARG A 181 12.81 1.47 -18.64
N ARG A 182 11.68 1.91 -18.12
CA ARG A 182 11.32 3.34 -18.07
C ARG A 182 12.21 4.13 -17.12
N SER A 183 12.59 3.57 -15.98
CA SER A 183 13.51 4.23 -15.05
C SER A 183 14.95 4.29 -15.56
N GLY A 184 15.26 3.62 -16.69
CA GLY A 184 16.63 3.56 -17.22
C GLY A 184 17.61 2.81 -16.33
N PHE A 185 17.12 2.03 -15.34
CA PHE A 185 17.97 1.28 -14.45
C PHE A 185 18.64 0.10 -15.18
N ARG A 186 19.93 0.23 -15.42
CA ARG A 186 20.77 -0.77 -16.09
C ARG A 186 22.03 -1.02 -15.27
N PRO A 187 22.04 -1.96 -14.34
CA PRO A 187 23.28 -2.31 -13.65
C PRO A 187 24.25 -2.95 -14.65
N LEU A 188 25.35 -2.28 -14.92
CA LEU A 188 26.39 -2.70 -15.88
C LEU A 188 27.00 -4.07 -15.55
N TRP A 189 26.91 -4.50 -14.31
CA TRP A 189 27.70 -5.59 -13.76
C TRP A 189 26.92 -6.92 -13.59
N SER A 190 25.59 -6.94 -13.77
CA SER A 190 24.85 -8.22 -13.86
C SER A 190 25.25 -9.00 -15.13
N ARG A 191 25.75 -8.32 -16.16
CA ARG A 191 26.27 -8.94 -17.38
C ARG A 191 27.72 -9.41 -17.26
N ARG A 192 28.55 -8.72 -16.45
CA ARG A 192 29.96 -9.07 -16.28
C ARG A 192 30.14 -10.48 -15.69
N ASP A 193 29.33 -10.83 -14.69
CA ASP A 193 29.42 -12.14 -14.05
C ASP A 193 29.10 -13.28 -15.01
N LEU A 194 28.06 -13.10 -15.85
CA LEU A 194 27.74 -14.03 -16.92
C LEU A 194 28.82 -14.06 -17.99
N GLN A 195 29.38 -12.90 -18.37
CA GLN A 195 30.45 -12.82 -19.37
C GLN A 195 31.72 -13.52 -18.88
N ILE A 196 32.05 -13.42 -17.60
CA ILE A 196 33.20 -14.16 -17.02
C ILE A 196 32.96 -15.67 -17.10
N GLY A 197 31.78 -16.15 -16.66
CA GLY A 197 31.44 -17.57 -16.71
C GLY A 197 31.43 -18.12 -18.14
N PHE A 198 30.80 -17.43 -19.08
CA PHE A 198 30.80 -17.82 -20.50
C PHE A 198 32.20 -17.72 -21.13
N GLY A 199 32.94 -16.63 -20.83
CA GLY A 199 34.29 -16.43 -21.34
C GLY A 199 35.25 -17.52 -20.89
N THR A 200 35.25 -17.85 -19.60
CA THR A 200 36.08 -18.98 -19.09
C THR A 200 35.72 -20.31 -19.71
N THR A 201 34.40 -20.56 -19.89
CA THR A 201 33.91 -21.77 -20.54
C THR A 201 34.38 -21.86 -22.00
N LEU A 202 34.24 -20.78 -22.78
CA LEU A 202 34.67 -20.71 -24.18
C LEU A 202 36.18 -20.87 -24.32
N VAL A 203 36.96 -20.23 -23.45
CA VAL A 203 38.42 -20.38 -23.45
C VAL A 203 38.83 -21.83 -23.20
N VAL A 204 38.21 -22.50 -22.23
CA VAL A 204 38.51 -23.91 -21.92
C VAL A 204 38.13 -24.82 -23.11
N ILE A 205 36.97 -24.59 -23.73
CA ILE A 205 36.53 -25.33 -24.92
C ILE A 205 37.54 -25.12 -26.06
N ALA A 206 37.97 -23.89 -26.32
CA ALA A 206 38.96 -23.58 -27.36
C ALA A 206 40.30 -24.25 -27.09
N LEU A 207 40.77 -24.29 -25.84
CA LEU A 207 42.00 -24.99 -25.46
C LEU A 207 41.89 -26.51 -25.70
N ILE A 208 40.78 -27.16 -25.33
CA ILE A 208 40.54 -28.57 -25.58
C ILE A 208 40.49 -28.85 -27.07
N ALA A 209 39.93 -27.95 -27.88
CA ALA A 209 39.89 -28.10 -29.32
C ALA A 209 41.26 -27.98 -29.99
N ALA A 210 42.06 -27.01 -29.55
CA ALA A 210 43.38 -26.67 -30.11
C ALA A 210 44.47 -27.68 -29.72
N PHE A 211 44.38 -28.23 -28.53
CA PHE A 211 45.44 -29.10 -27.98
C PHE A 211 44.91 -30.50 -27.65
N PRO A 212 45.19 -31.52 -28.52
CA PRO A 212 44.71 -32.91 -28.32
C PRO A 212 45.17 -33.54 -27.01
N LEU A 213 46.33 -33.15 -26.50
CA LEU A 213 46.88 -33.59 -25.19
C LEU A 213 45.98 -33.26 -24.02
N LEU A 214 45.20 -32.18 -24.09
CA LEU A 214 44.25 -31.76 -23.03
C LEU A 214 42.98 -32.65 -22.99
N ARG A 215 42.77 -33.53 -23.95
CA ARG A 215 41.65 -34.50 -24.00
C ARG A 215 41.92 -35.73 -23.14
N SER A 216 43.12 -35.88 -22.54
CA SER A 216 43.39 -37.00 -21.66
C SER A 216 42.51 -36.98 -20.39
N TRP A 217 42.09 -38.17 -19.95
CA TRP A 217 41.26 -38.32 -18.75
C TRP A 217 41.91 -37.78 -17.47
N SER A 218 43.28 -37.69 -17.41
CA SER A 218 44.00 -37.14 -16.30
C SER A 218 43.99 -35.61 -16.23
N VAL A 219 43.85 -34.91 -17.38
CA VAL A 219 43.88 -33.45 -17.48
C VAL A 219 42.46 -32.82 -17.45
N LEU A 220 41.47 -33.53 -17.99
CA LEU A 220 40.11 -33.06 -18.13
C LEU A 220 39.47 -32.54 -16.82
N PRO A 221 39.65 -33.20 -15.65
CA PRO A 221 39.15 -32.69 -14.37
C PRO A 221 39.74 -31.34 -13.98
N TRP A 222 41.03 -31.10 -14.28
CA TRP A 222 41.68 -29.83 -13.97
C TRP A 222 41.19 -28.66 -14.83
N LEU A 223 40.71 -28.93 -16.03
CA LEU A 223 40.10 -27.93 -16.89
C LEU A 223 38.68 -27.51 -16.44
N LEU A 224 38.02 -28.29 -15.60
CA LEU A 224 36.76 -27.89 -14.96
C LEU A 224 36.94 -26.85 -13.88
N VAL A 225 38.14 -26.77 -13.26
CA VAL A 225 38.43 -25.83 -12.16
C VAL A 225 38.24 -24.36 -12.60
N PRO A 226 38.86 -23.87 -13.70
CA PRO A 226 38.64 -22.50 -14.14
C PRO A 226 37.22 -22.24 -14.60
N VAL A 227 36.51 -23.23 -15.16
CA VAL A 227 35.08 -23.11 -15.50
C VAL A 227 34.24 -22.92 -14.24
N LEU A 228 34.43 -23.80 -13.24
CA LEU A 228 33.73 -23.68 -11.94
C LEU A 228 34.06 -22.36 -11.26
N ALA A 229 35.32 -21.93 -11.25
CA ALA A 229 35.75 -20.64 -10.69
C ALA A 229 35.08 -19.47 -11.39
N GLY A 230 34.91 -19.51 -12.71
CA GLY A 230 34.18 -18.47 -13.47
C GLY A 230 32.70 -18.39 -13.16
N TRP A 231 32.08 -19.52 -12.78
CA TRP A 231 30.65 -19.56 -12.45
C TRP A 231 30.35 -19.45 -10.94
N ILE A 232 31.36 -19.59 -10.07
CA ILE A 232 31.15 -19.65 -8.61
C ILE A 232 30.50 -18.37 -8.06
N TYR A 233 30.92 -17.22 -8.58
CA TYR A 233 30.38 -15.93 -8.13
C TYR A 233 28.91 -15.76 -8.56
N TRP A 234 28.57 -16.13 -9.79
CA TRP A 234 27.20 -16.10 -10.28
C TRP A 234 26.30 -17.09 -9.52
N GLY A 235 26.78 -18.31 -9.29
CA GLY A 235 26.08 -19.32 -8.48
C GLY A 235 25.86 -18.84 -7.04
N TRP A 236 26.85 -18.23 -6.42
CA TRP A 236 26.72 -17.64 -5.09
C TRP A 236 25.69 -16.51 -5.06
N ARG A 237 25.63 -15.67 -6.08
CA ARG A 237 24.60 -14.63 -6.20
C ARG A 237 23.20 -15.21 -6.31
N LEU A 238 23.02 -16.27 -7.10
CA LEU A 238 21.74 -16.96 -7.21
C LEU A 238 21.29 -17.53 -5.87
N LEU A 239 22.20 -18.23 -5.17
CA LEU A 239 21.90 -18.80 -3.85
C LEU A 239 21.54 -17.70 -2.83
N ARG A 240 22.26 -16.60 -2.85
CA ARG A 240 22.00 -15.47 -1.96
C ARG A 240 20.67 -14.76 -2.29
N ALA A 241 20.38 -14.55 -3.55
CA ALA A 241 19.08 -13.98 -3.98
C ALA A 241 17.92 -14.91 -3.63
N GLU A 242 18.08 -16.23 -3.78
CA GLU A 242 17.09 -17.22 -3.35
C GLU A 242 16.87 -17.18 -1.84
N TRP A 243 17.95 -17.05 -1.06
CA TRP A 243 17.85 -16.93 0.40
C TRP A 243 17.07 -15.67 0.80
N TYR A 244 17.41 -14.51 0.22
CA TYR A 244 16.65 -13.27 0.45
C TYR A 244 15.19 -13.39 0.02
N ALA A 245 14.91 -13.97 -1.15
CA ALA A 245 13.55 -14.14 -1.64
C ALA A 245 12.69 -15.01 -0.70
N ARG A 246 13.27 -16.09 -0.16
CA ARG A 246 12.59 -16.95 0.83
C ARG A 246 12.35 -16.23 2.15
N ASP A 247 13.33 -15.47 2.61
CA ASP A 247 13.22 -14.73 3.87
C ASP A 247 12.19 -13.59 3.78
N ILE A 248 12.21 -12.83 2.69
CA ILE A 248 11.22 -11.79 2.42
C ILE A 248 9.81 -12.42 2.37
N ARG A 249 9.63 -13.52 1.66
CA ARG A 249 8.34 -14.22 1.59
C ARG A 249 7.82 -14.67 2.96
N LYS A 250 8.71 -15.07 3.87
CA LYS A 250 8.32 -15.42 5.25
C LYS A 250 7.98 -14.18 6.09
N GLY A 251 8.59 -13.04 5.79
CA GLY A 251 8.36 -11.79 6.50
C GLY A 251 7.12 -11.04 6.02
N LEU A 252 6.83 -11.07 4.71
CA LEU A 252 5.62 -10.49 4.11
C LEU A 252 4.46 -11.48 4.17
N LYS A 253 3.70 -11.47 5.26
CA LYS A 253 2.59 -12.40 5.48
C LYS A 253 1.30 -11.96 4.79
N VAL A 254 1.14 -10.66 4.54
CA VAL A 254 -0.09 -10.05 4.00
C VAL A 254 -0.18 -10.10 2.47
N LEU A 255 0.89 -10.53 1.80
CA LEU A 255 0.98 -10.58 0.34
C LEU A 255 1.47 -11.96 -0.12
N SER A 256 0.88 -12.46 -1.21
CA SER A 256 1.40 -13.63 -1.90
C SER A 256 2.53 -13.21 -2.84
N ARG A 257 3.76 -13.59 -2.53
CA ARG A 257 4.92 -13.37 -3.39
C ARG A 257 5.46 -14.70 -3.92
N ASP A 258 5.62 -14.82 -5.23
CA ASP A 258 6.37 -15.93 -5.79
C ASP A 258 7.87 -15.72 -5.55
N SER A 259 8.50 -16.70 -4.88
CA SER A 259 9.92 -16.66 -4.57
C SER A 259 10.79 -16.68 -5.83
N THR A 260 10.32 -17.30 -6.91
CA THR A 260 11.05 -17.39 -8.17
C THR A 260 11.09 -16.04 -8.88
N ALA A 261 9.94 -15.37 -9.01
CA ALA A 261 9.85 -14.04 -9.56
C ALA A 261 10.69 -13.04 -8.75
N LEU A 262 10.50 -13.02 -7.44
CA LEU A 262 11.25 -12.14 -6.54
C LEU A 262 12.77 -12.37 -6.62
N ARG A 263 13.23 -13.64 -6.72
CA ARG A 263 14.66 -13.96 -6.92
C ARG A 263 15.21 -13.30 -8.19
N TRP A 264 14.49 -13.39 -9.31
CA TRP A 264 14.92 -12.81 -10.57
C TRP A 264 14.97 -11.28 -10.52
N GLU A 265 14.04 -10.65 -9.83
CA GLU A 265 14.02 -9.20 -9.61
C GLU A 265 15.18 -8.76 -8.71
N LEU A 266 15.45 -9.50 -7.62
CA LEU A 266 16.54 -9.22 -6.70
C LEU A 266 17.95 -9.39 -7.34
N LEU A 267 18.10 -10.23 -8.35
CA LEU A 267 19.36 -10.38 -9.08
C LEU A 267 19.79 -9.11 -9.84
N TRP A 268 18.89 -8.15 -10.05
CA TRP A 268 19.22 -6.84 -10.63
C TRP A 268 19.95 -5.91 -9.66
N PHE A 269 19.94 -6.21 -8.37
CA PHE A 269 20.64 -5.42 -7.35
C PHE A 269 22.00 -6.05 -6.97
N LYS A 270 22.93 -5.21 -6.48
CA LYS A 270 24.19 -5.70 -5.93
C LYS A 270 23.95 -6.48 -4.64
N PRO A 271 24.64 -7.60 -4.41
CA PRO A 271 24.55 -8.32 -3.13
C PRO A 271 24.91 -7.44 -1.92
N THR A 272 25.88 -6.53 -2.09
CA THR A 272 26.26 -5.55 -1.08
C THR A 272 25.18 -4.50 -0.84
N GLU A 273 24.49 -4.07 -1.89
CA GLU A 273 23.36 -3.14 -1.81
C GLU A 273 22.15 -3.79 -1.11
N LEU A 274 21.81 -5.03 -1.46
CA LEU A 274 20.71 -5.76 -0.81
C LEU A 274 20.97 -6.01 0.69
N GLY A 275 22.22 -6.29 1.08
CA GLY A 275 22.57 -6.51 2.48
C GLY A 275 22.36 -5.29 3.38
N GLY A 276 22.44 -4.09 2.81
CA GLY A 276 22.17 -2.82 3.51
C GLY A 276 20.74 -2.29 3.38
N GLN A 277 19.85 -3.00 2.65
CA GLN A 277 18.47 -2.56 2.49
C GLN A 277 17.57 -3.04 3.63
N PRO A 278 16.52 -2.26 3.98
CA PRO A 278 15.51 -2.64 4.96
C PRO A 278 14.56 -3.68 4.36
N LEU A 279 15.00 -4.94 4.29
CA LEU A 279 14.18 -6.02 3.75
C LEU A 279 13.22 -6.53 4.83
N PRO A 280 11.94 -6.76 4.51
CA PRO A 280 10.92 -7.24 5.45
C PRO A 280 11.13 -8.74 5.73
N THR A 281 12.04 -9.07 6.65
CA THR A 281 12.35 -10.45 7.05
C THR A 281 11.76 -10.78 8.42
N PRO A 282 11.52 -12.06 8.77
CA PRO A 282 10.92 -12.46 10.05
C PRO A 282 11.74 -12.04 11.27
N ALA A 283 13.06 -11.94 11.12
CA ALA A 283 13.98 -11.60 12.21
C ALA A 283 14.03 -10.10 12.53
N ARG A 284 13.36 -9.27 11.69
CA ARG A 284 13.46 -7.81 11.77
C ARG A 284 12.12 -7.21 12.24
N SER A 285 12.23 -6.07 12.92
CA SER A 285 11.12 -5.38 13.59
C SER A 285 10.31 -4.46 12.64
N ALA A 286 9.37 -3.71 13.22
CA ALA A 286 8.64 -2.66 12.49
C ALA A 286 9.57 -1.55 11.95
N GLU A 287 10.80 -1.43 12.44
CA GLU A 287 11.74 -0.36 12.05
C GLU A 287 12.06 -0.39 10.55
N GLU A 288 12.23 -1.58 9.97
CA GLU A 288 12.47 -1.72 8.53
C GLU A 288 11.28 -1.23 7.70
N ARG A 289 10.04 -1.39 8.21
CA ARG A 289 8.84 -0.87 7.53
C ARG A 289 8.82 0.66 7.55
N TYR A 290 9.28 1.27 8.63
CA TYR A 290 9.44 2.73 8.66
C TYR A 290 10.50 3.23 7.68
N GLU A 291 11.59 2.49 7.51
CA GLU A 291 12.60 2.83 6.50
C GLU A 291 12.06 2.67 5.07
N LEU A 292 11.32 1.59 4.78
CA LEU A 292 10.66 1.40 3.48
C LEU A 292 9.63 2.50 3.21
N LEU A 293 8.90 2.91 4.24
CA LEU A 293 7.94 4.01 4.15
C LEU A 293 8.65 5.34 3.86
N ARG A 294 9.80 5.62 4.50
CA ARG A 294 10.65 6.79 4.20
C ARG A 294 11.18 6.77 2.77
N LYS A 295 11.60 5.60 2.25
CA LYS A 295 12.01 5.44 0.85
C LYS A 295 10.84 5.73 -0.11
N PHE A 296 9.67 5.23 0.21
CA PHE A 296 8.45 5.50 -0.56
C PHE A 296 8.12 7.00 -0.57
N GLN A 297 8.17 7.66 0.59
CA GLN A 297 8.02 9.12 0.71
C GLN A 297 9.09 9.87 -0.10
N GLY A 298 10.34 9.44 -0.06
CA GLY A 298 11.43 10.05 -0.81
C GLY A 298 11.23 9.99 -2.32
N VAL A 299 10.73 8.87 -2.84
CA VAL A 299 10.37 8.73 -4.26
C VAL A 299 9.18 9.64 -4.61
N LEU A 300 8.12 9.61 -3.80
CA LEU A 300 6.93 10.45 -3.98
C LEU A 300 7.27 11.94 -3.93
N GLY A 301 8.12 12.37 -2.99
CA GLY A 301 8.55 13.76 -2.85
C GLY A 301 9.22 14.29 -4.12
N THR A 302 10.10 13.50 -4.74
CA THR A 302 10.74 13.87 -6.01
C THR A 302 9.74 13.91 -7.19
N LEU A 303 8.65 13.13 -7.10
CA LEU A 303 7.58 13.14 -8.09
C LEU A 303 6.54 14.26 -7.85
N GLY A 304 6.76 15.15 -6.87
CA GLY A 304 5.90 16.30 -6.57
C GLY A 304 4.76 16.01 -5.59
N TYR A 305 4.89 14.97 -4.75
CA TYR A 305 3.95 14.70 -3.66
C TYR A 305 4.56 15.13 -2.32
N GLY A 306 3.94 16.11 -1.65
CA GLY A 306 4.41 16.63 -0.35
C GLY A 306 4.05 15.74 0.83
N GLY A 307 3.06 14.86 0.69
CA GLY A 307 2.62 13.98 1.78
C GLY A 307 1.76 12.81 1.32
N ILE A 308 1.47 11.94 2.28
CA ILE A 308 0.62 10.75 2.09
C ILE A 308 -0.60 10.86 3.00
N ILE A 309 -1.78 10.61 2.46
CA ILE A 309 -3.02 10.44 3.24
C ILE A 309 -3.49 9.00 3.11
N VAL A 310 -3.68 8.34 4.24
CA VAL A 310 -4.26 6.99 4.29
C VAL A 310 -5.69 7.08 4.80
N LEU A 311 -6.66 6.73 3.96
CA LEU A 311 -8.08 6.71 4.29
C LEU A 311 -8.48 5.29 4.69
N ILE A 312 -8.84 5.08 5.95
CA ILE A 312 -9.22 3.77 6.50
C ILE A 312 -10.70 3.79 6.84
N ASP A 313 -11.47 2.86 6.25
CA ASP A 313 -12.91 2.74 6.44
C ASP A 313 -13.34 1.26 6.41
N ARG A 314 -14.60 0.96 6.72
CA ARG A 314 -15.23 -0.36 6.56
C ARG A 314 -14.57 -1.49 7.37
N VAL A 315 -14.10 -1.18 8.56
CA VAL A 315 -13.41 -2.14 9.44
C VAL A 315 -14.34 -3.23 10.00
N ASP A 316 -15.64 -3.02 9.90
CA ASP A 316 -16.72 -3.94 10.33
C ASP A 316 -17.10 -4.97 9.25
N GLU A 317 -16.77 -4.72 7.97
CA GLU A 317 -17.22 -5.53 6.84
C GLU A 317 -16.40 -6.82 6.56
N PRO A 318 -15.10 -6.93 6.91
CA PRO A 318 -14.32 -8.11 6.56
C PRO A 318 -14.97 -9.42 7.01
N GLN A 319 -14.88 -10.46 6.16
CA GLN A 319 -15.50 -11.76 6.40
C GLN A 319 -15.07 -12.40 7.74
N GLN A 320 -13.86 -12.11 8.18
CA GLN A 320 -13.34 -12.64 9.45
C GLN A 320 -13.85 -11.85 10.67
N ILE A 321 -14.40 -10.64 10.47
CA ILE A 321 -14.87 -9.73 11.51
C ILE A 321 -16.38 -9.80 11.66
N GLN A 322 -17.15 -9.63 10.58
CA GLN A 322 -18.62 -9.72 10.56
C GLN A 322 -19.29 -8.81 11.59
N GLY A 323 -18.83 -7.58 11.75
CA GLY A 323 -19.38 -6.61 12.68
C GLY A 323 -19.11 -6.87 14.17
N ASP A 324 -18.31 -7.87 14.53
CA ASP A 324 -17.96 -8.16 15.93
C ASP A 324 -17.01 -7.09 16.49
N PRO A 325 -17.41 -6.28 17.50
CA PRO A 325 -16.60 -5.20 18.03
C PRO A 325 -15.28 -5.67 18.64
N ARG A 326 -15.22 -6.89 19.20
CA ARG A 326 -13.97 -7.44 19.77
C ARG A 326 -12.96 -7.77 18.66
N LYS A 327 -13.46 -8.29 17.54
CA LYS A 327 -12.64 -8.58 16.37
C LYS A 327 -12.19 -7.31 15.68
N MET A 328 -13.06 -6.30 15.52
CA MET A 328 -12.69 -4.97 15.04
C MET A 328 -11.60 -4.34 15.90
N ARG A 329 -11.74 -4.43 17.23
CA ARG A 329 -10.70 -3.97 18.15
C ARG A 329 -9.37 -4.68 17.89
N ALA A 330 -9.38 -6.01 17.79
CA ALA A 330 -8.15 -6.79 17.56
C ALA A 330 -7.46 -6.42 16.25
N LEU A 331 -8.23 -6.08 15.18
CA LEU A 331 -7.69 -5.60 13.93
C LEU A 331 -7.09 -4.20 14.06
N ILE A 332 -7.80 -3.24 14.66
CA ILE A 332 -7.47 -1.80 14.60
C ILE A 332 -6.49 -1.36 15.69
N TRP A 333 -6.48 -1.99 16.87
CA TRP A 333 -5.61 -1.58 17.98
C TRP A 333 -4.11 -1.56 17.67
N PRO A 334 -3.57 -2.47 16.84
CA PRO A 334 -2.18 -2.36 16.39
C PRO A 334 -1.86 -1.07 15.62
N LEU A 335 -2.83 -0.48 14.90
CA LEU A 335 -2.67 0.81 14.21
C LEU A 335 -2.59 2.00 15.16
N LEU A 336 -3.18 1.89 16.36
CA LEU A 336 -3.17 2.95 17.35
C LEU A 336 -1.82 3.01 18.05
N ASP A 337 -0.80 3.34 17.28
CA ASP A 337 0.59 3.54 17.69
C ASP A 337 1.00 4.99 17.41
N HIS A 338 1.49 5.69 18.43
CA HIS A 338 1.81 7.11 18.32
C HIS A 338 2.90 7.41 17.29
N LYS A 339 3.92 6.54 17.18
CA LYS A 339 5.00 6.70 16.21
C LYS A 339 4.48 6.62 14.78
N PHE A 340 3.54 5.71 14.50
CA PHE A 340 2.92 5.57 13.19
C PHE A 340 1.94 6.70 12.89
N LEU A 341 1.00 6.97 13.81
CA LEU A 341 -0.05 7.97 13.61
C LEU A 341 0.47 9.43 13.59
N ARG A 342 1.70 9.65 14.03
CA ARG A 342 2.40 10.93 13.99
C ARG A 342 3.64 10.92 13.13
N HIS A 343 3.73 9.95 12.20
CA HIS A 343 4.85 9.92 11.28
C HIS A 343 4.86 11.17 10.38
N PRO A 344 5.97 11.91 10.30
CA PRO A 344 6.04 13.12 9.47
C PRO A 344 5.65 12.86 8.02
N GLY A 345 4.83 13.74 7.44
CA GLY A 345 4.35 13.64 6.07
C GLY A 345 3.31 12.53 5.81
N ILE A 346 2.75 11.94 6.86
CA ILE A 346 1.67 10.95 6.75
C ILE A 346 0.50 11.36 7.61
N GLY A 347 -0.68 11.48 7.03
CA GLY A 347 -1.95 11.65 7.73
C GLY A 347 -2.80 10.38 7.60
N VAL A 348 -3.28 9.86 8.72
CA VAL A 348 -4.15 8.68 8.73
C VAL A 348 -5.55 9.10 9.14
N LYS A 349 -6.54 8.88 8.30
CA LYS A 349 -7.95 9.18 8.53
C LYS A 349 -8.69 7.89 8.83
N LEU A 350 -8.89 7.59 10.11
CA LEU A 350 -9.59 6.38 10.55
C LEU A 350 -11.06 6.67 10.78
N LEU A 351 -11.93 6.02 10.02
CA LEU A 351 -13.39 6.09 10.16
C LEU A 351 -13.88 4.80 10.81
N LEU A 352 -14.20 4.88 12.08
CA LEU A 352 -14.43 3.73 12.94
C LEU A 352 -15.87 3.65 13.43
N PRO A 353 -16.43 2.44 13.60
CA PRO A 353 -17.70 2.24 14.30
C PRO A 353 -17.66 2.79 15.72
N ILE A 354 -18.80 3.32 16.19
CA ILE A 354 -18.93 3.97 17.51
C ILE A 354 -18.60 3.01 18.66
N GLU A 355 -18.82 1.71 18.47
CA GLU A 355 -18.52 0.68 19.43
C GLU A 355 -17.05 0.65 19.84
N LEU A 356 -16.16 0.99 18.90
CA LEU A 356 -14.72 1.06 19.18
C LEU A 356 -14.35 2.26 20.07
N ALA A 357 -15.14 3.34 20.04
CA ALA A 357 -14.94 4.47 20.96
C ALA A 357 -15.13 4.05 22.43
N TYR A 358 -16.10 3.17 22.68
CA TYR A 358 -16.36 2.63 24.01
C TYR A 358 -15.23 1.73 24.54
N TYR A 359 -14.61 0.95 23.63
CA TYR A 359 -13.41 0.18 24.00
C TYR A 359 -12.22 1.10 24.27
N LEU A 360 -12.04 2.13 23.44
CA LEU A 360 -10.96 3.08 23.63
C LEU A 360 -11.00 3.79 24.99
N GLU A 361 -12.20 4.12 25.48
CA GLU A 361 -12.39 4.75 26.79
C GLU A 361 -12.06 3.84 27.99
N LYS A 362 -12.09 2.53 27.78
CA LYS A 362 -11.83 1.53 28.81
C LYS A 362 -10.40 0.99 28.81
N GLU A 363 -9.56 1.49 27.91
CA GLU A 363 -8.17 1.07 27.86
C GLU A 363 -7.38 1.57 29.07
N ASP A 364 -6.32 0.87 29.39
CA ASP A 364 -5.43 1.21 30.49
C ASP A 364 -4.47 2.36 30.18
N LYS A 365 -3.73 2.78 31.17
CA LYS A 365 -2.76 3.86 31.04
C LYS A 365 -1.62 3.50 30.08
N GLU A 366 -1.19 2.24 30.05
CA GLU A 366 -0.11 1.79 29.17
C GLU A 366 -0.50 1.96 27.70
N PHE A 367 -1.75 1.62 27.36
CA PHE A 367 -2.28 1.85 26.02
C PHE A 367 -2.31 3.36 25.69
N TYR A 368 -2.79 4.20 26.61
CA TYR A 368 -2.84 5.65 26.39
C TYR A 368 -1.46 6.26 26.22
N ASP A 369 -0.46 5.79 26.95
CA ASP A 369 0.93 6.27 26.82
C ASP A 369 1.54 5.86 25.46
N ARG A 370 1.16 4.71 24.93
CA ARG A 370 1.59 4.23 23.60
C ARG A 370 0.85 4.88 22.45
N ALA A 371 -0.47 4.92 22.51
CA ALA A 371 -1.32 5.39 21.40
C ALA A 371 -1.47 6.91 21.34
N ARG A 372 -1.41 7.59 22.51
CA ARG A 372 -1.59 9.06 22.68
C ARG A 372 -2.80 9.59 21.89
N PRO A 373 -4.00 9.01 22.05
CA PRO A 373 -5.19 9.46 21.32
C PRO A 373 -5.58 10.90 21.65
N ASP A 374 -5.18 11.40 22.82
CA ASP A 374 -5.32 12.80 23.28
C ASP A 374 -4.60 13.80 22.36
N LYS A 375 -3.60 13.36 21.60
CA LYS A 375 -2.81 14.19 20.67
C LYS A 375 -3.31 14.15 19.24
N LEU A 376 -4.39 13.43 18.95
CA LEU A 376 -4.95 13.27 17.61
C LEU A 376 -6.25 14.05 17.44
N ASN A 377 -6.61 14.35 16.20
CA ASN A 377 -7.91 14.97 15.91
C ASN A 377 -9.01 13.91 16.09
N MET A 378 -9.63 13.89 17.26
CA MET A 378 -10.69 12.94 17.58
C MET A 378 -12.06 13.57 17.39
N ILE A 379 -12.93 12.91 16.65
CA ILE A 379 -14.34 13.26 16.42
C ILE A 379 -15.19 12.12 16.98
N LYS A 380 -15.93 12.42 18.04
CA LYS A 380 -16.68 11.41 18.80
C LYS A 380 -17.90 12.03 19.48
N PRO A 381 -19.08 11.61 19.09
CA PRO A 381 -19.42 10.89 17.88
C PRO A 381 -19.56 11.78 16.65
N LEU A 382 -19.55 11.16 15.45
CA LEU A 382 -19.90 11.82 14.19
C LEU A 382 -21.41 12.01 14.15
N ARG A 383 -21.89 13.24 14.47
CA ARG A 383 -23.32 13.58 14.51
C ARG A 383 -23.61 14.81 13.66
N TRP A 384 -24.68 14.70 12.90
CA TRP A 384 -25.24 15.82 12.17
C TRP A 384 -26.07 16.70 13.07
N THR A 385 -26.02 18.00 12.84
CA THR A 385 -26.95 18.95 13.47
C THR A 385 -28.25 19.04 12.65
N GLY A 386 -29.35 19.48 13.28
CA GLY A 386 -30.63 19.68 12.56
C GLY A 386 -30.49 20.59 11.34
N PRO A 387 -29.85 21.76 11.43
CA PRO A 387 -29.60 22.63 10.27
C PRO A 387 -28.80 21.92 9.18
N SER A 388 -27.70 21.22 9.51
CA SER A 388 -26.88 20.53 8.52
C SER A 388 -27.60 19.39 7.82
N LEU A 389 -28.52 18.69 8.51
CA LEU A 389 -29.39 17.66 7.89
C LEU A 389 -30.41 18.30 6.95
N TYR A 390 -30.96 19.45 7.32
CA TYR A 390 -31.86 20.20 6.47
C TYR A 390 -31.17 20.66 5.17
N ASP A 391 -29.97 21.21 5.29
CA ASP A 391 -29.17 21.63 4.15
C ASP A 391 -28.84 20.44 3.23
N LEU A 392 -28.39 19.31 3.81
CA LEU A 392 -28.12 18.07 3.08
C LEU A 392 -29.36 17.58 2.32
N ALA A 393 -30.50 17.54 2.99
CA ALA A 393 -31.75 17.10 2.36
C ALA A 393 -32.21 18.07 1.24
N SER A 394 -32.07 19.37 1.47
CA SER A 394 -32.38 20.40 0.50
C SER A 394 -31.54 20.32 -0.75
N ASP A 395 -30.24 20.09 -0.61
CA ASP A 395 -29.31 19.93 -1.74
C ASP A 395 -29.61 18.66 -2.54
N ARG A 396 -29.89 17.55 -1.88
CA ARG A 396 -30.28 16.31 -2.57
C ARG A 396 -31.56 16.47 -3.36
N LEU A 397 -32.53 17.19 -2.81
CA LEU A 397 -33.77 17.52 -3.52
C LEU A 397 -33.53 18.45 -4.72
N ARG A 398 -32.68 19.47 -4.57
CA ARG A 398 -32.29 20.37 -5.69
C ARG A 398 -31.58 19.61 -6.80
N ALA A 399 -30.67 18.70 -6.44
CA ALA A 399 -29.92 17.87 -7.37
C ALA A 399 -30.84 16.98 -8.26
N CYS A 400 -32.00 16.59 -7.75
CA CYS A 400 -32.98 15.77 -8.48
C CYS A 400 -34.11 16.59 -9.11
N ARG A 401 -34.09 17.93 -9.07
CA ARG A 401 -35.13 18.78 -9.62
C ARG A 401 -35.12 18.72 -11.14
N ILE A 402 -36.32 18.65 -11.72
CA ILE A 402 -36.51 18.79 -13.18
C ILE A 402 -36.35 20.29 -13.51
N VAL A 403 -35.32 20.60 -14.28
CA VAL A 403 -35.05 21.96 -14.78
C VAL A 403 -35.97 22.23 -15.97
#